data_735ed500db7dc6ba3a115eecbd7951c5
#
_entry.id   735ed500db7dc6ba3a115eecbd7951c5
#
_cell.length_a   1.000
_cell.length_b   1.000
_cell.length_c   1.000
_cell.angle_alpha   90.00
_cell.angle_beta   90.00
_cell.angle_gamma   90.00
#
_symmetry.space_group_name_H-M   'P 1'
#
loop_
_entity.id
_entity.type
_entity.pdbx_description
1 polymer ?
#
loop_
_entity_poly.entity_id
_entity_poly.type
_entity_poly.pdbx_seq_one_letter_code
_entity_poly.pdbx_strand_id
1 'polypeptide(L)'
;MNLRKSNRGLAWVIFLSMLIVSCTGNKGYDQLLAKADSLMNVDDDSAKVAIQLLDDVKPELTEFTRSQVMRYELLYHKAMNKADIAFTSDSVMLEVVDYYEHHGSANDRMLAYYVLGCVYRDMHEAPLALEYYNKATEQADTTVKDCDYATLCRVYSQMGVLFDKQHLPYQELDSWDKAVKYAYLAKDTLNAIRYYQNKIGAYECLGQKDSAAFVNIKAAKLFKKHGYLADSKIAFGCNLGYYLNKNRVKEAKEAIDAYQSTHYRGNSNWEDSYAYVLYEQGLYYLIVEKLDSAYSCLSQSFEQSKSFSNLAASTRGLAQYYAKTSNPVLAAKYALLSSAYNDSDLIATRQGQLQQVQAMYNYNRNKDIAYKAQLKAEQWMSIIYIVIICAILLFIVSISIYRKRLRLRNKRIAMVQKMYNDSVQQLNEAQQELLKLQDLNENTIATLVKEKEETIQKLQMEVKKYEEANIGHNLLELEKQLKQSPIYQQLVYLENHPLEKMTKNDWSNLEETVEKFVYGFADLKQKLNTKEYHICLLVKLHFSPSTISSLIGTSLSDISNSRRRMLAKICGNSGNGKDFDDYIHHIL
;
A
#
# COMPACT_ATOMS: atom_id res chain seq x y z
N MET A 1 12.71 53.75 2.11
CA MET A 1 13.16 52.37 2.17
C MET A 1 12.72 51.71 3.50
N ASN A 2 11.46 51.84 3.94
CA ASN A 2 11.00 51.31 5.25
C ASN A 2 9.52 50.81 5.26
N LEU A 3 8.97 50.35 4.15
CA LEU A 3 7.59 49.80 4.10
C LEU A 3 7.52 48.29 3.72
N ARG A 4 8.65 47.62 3.44
CA ARG A 4 8.67 46.18 3.10
C ARG A 4 9.01 45.23 4.27
N LYS A 5 9.41 45.74 5.44
CA LYS A 5 9.70 44.91 6.63
C LYS A 5 8.49 44.65 7.54
N SER A 6 7.45 45.50 7.49
CA SER A 6 6.25 45.36 8.33
C SER A 6 5.34 44.19 7.94
N ASN A 7 5.20 43.89 6.64
CA ASN A 7 4.25 42.85 6.20
C ASN A 7 4.73 41.40 6.41
N ARG A 8 6.03 41.16 6.60
CA ARG A 8 6.54 39.80 6.91
C ARG A 8 6.29 39.42 8.37
N GLY A 9 6.36 40.36 9.30
CA GLY A 9 6.04 40.11 10.69
C GLY A 9 4.56 39.81 10.92
N LEU A 10 3.68 40.54 10.22
CA LEU A 10 2.22 40.32 10.29
C LEU A 10 1.80 38.97 9.68
N ALA A 11 2.41 38.54 8.57
CA ALA A 11 2.17 37.25 7.96
C ALA A 11 2.63 36.09 8.86
N TRP A 12 3.74 36.24 9.58
CA TRP A 12 4.20 35.25 10.57
C TRP A 12 3.32 35.18 11.80
N VAL A 13 2.80 36.32 12.28
CA VAL A 13 1.85 36.36 13.39
C VAL A 13 0.51 35.75 13.02
N ILE A 14 0.01 36.00 11.80
CA ILE A 14 -1.23 35.38 11.29
C ILE A 14 -1.01 33.86 11.08
N PHE A 15 0.14 33.45 10.55
CA PHE A 15 0.47 32.03 10.40
C PHE A 15 0.64 31.31 11.75
N LEU A 16 1.25 31.97 12.73
CA LEU A 16 1.38 31.45 14.11
C LEU A 16 0.03 31.44 14.83
N SER A 17 -0.85 32.42 14.61
CA SER A 17 -2.21 32.44 15.19
C SER A 17 -3.12 31.39 14.57
N MET A 18 -2.98 31.08 13.25
CA MET A 18 -3.67 29.96 12.62
C MET A 18 -3.20 28.59 13.16
N LEU A 19 -1.93 28.43 13.50
CA LEU A 19 -1.40 27.22 14.15
C LEU A 19 -1.92 27.05 15.59
N ILE A 20 -2.18 28.16 16.32
CA ILE A 20 -2.70 28.10 17.69
C ILE A 20 -4.21 27.84 17.71
N VAL A 21 -4.97 28.29 16.72
CA VAL A 21 -6.43 28.04 16.61
C VAL A 21 -6.71 26.60 16.18
N SER A 22 -5.79 25.95 15.44
CA SER A 22 -5.90 24.53 15.07
C SER A 22 -5.76 23.56 16.26
N CYS A 23 -5.20 23.99 17.39
CA CYS A 23 -4.98 23.10 18.56
C CYS A 23 -6.09 23.13 19.62
N THR A 24 -7.07 24.03 19.55
CA THR A 24 -8.07 24.18 20.60
C THR A 24 -9.40 23.47 20.35
N GLY A 25 -9.70 23.07 19.11
CA GLY A 25 -10.92 22.34 18.76
C GLY A 25 -10.88 20.82 19.03
N ASN A 26 -9.70 20.23 19.09
CA ASN A 26 -9.51 18.76 19.07
C ASN A 26 -9.37 18.08 20.44
N LYS A 27 -9.28 18.81 21.54
CA LYS A 27 -9.05 18.22 22.88
C LYS A 27 -10.24 17.44 23.43
N GLY A 28 -11.45 17.72 22.98
CA GLY A 28 -12.66 17.04 23.44
C GLY A 28 -12.75 15.59 22.96
N TYR A 29 -12.47 15.34 21.69
CA TYR A 29 -12.56 14.00 21.10
C TYR A 29 -11.47 13.05 21.58
N ASP A 30 -10.24 13.51 21.75
CA ASP A 30 -9.17 12.72 22.32
C ASP A 30 -9.45 12.26 23.75
N GLN A 31 -10.06 13.13 24.57
CA GLN A 31 -10.48 12.78 25.93
C GLN A 31 -11.61 11.74 25.92
N LEU A 32 -12.55 11.87 25.00
CA LEU A 32 -13.65 10.94 24.83
C LEU A 32 -13.15 9.56 24.40
N LEU A 33 -12.27 9.50 23.40
CA LEU A 33 -11.64 8.24 22.94
C LEU A 33 -10.82 7.59 24.06
N ALA A 34 -10.08 8.37 24.86
CA ALA A 34 -9.36 7.88 26.02
C ALA A 34 -10.31 7.35 27.12
N LYS A 35 -11.48 7.98 27.32
CA LYS A 35 -12.51 7.50 28.24
C LYS A 35 -13.10 6.19 27.76
N ALA A 36 -13.42 6.04 26.47
CA ALA A 36 -13.91 4.79 25.90
C ALA A 36 -12.89 3.65 26.09
N ASP A 37 -11.60 3.92 25.86
CA ASP A 37 -10.53 2.95 26.07
C ASP A 37 -10.41 2.53 27.54
N SER A 38 -10.52 3.47 28.48
CA SER A 38 -10.45 3.19 29.92
C SER A 38 -11.63 2.34 30.41
N LEU A 39 -12.84 2.60 29.93
CA LEU A 39 -14.04 1.80 30.25
C LEU A 39 -13.85 0.32 29.89
N MET A 40 -13.23 0.03 28.76
CA MET A 40 -12.97 -1.34 28.33
C MET A 40 -12.00 -2.12 29.23
N ASN A 41 -11.32 -1.45 30.16
CA ASN A 41 -10.38 -2.10 31.08
C ASN A 41 -11.03 -2.47 32.43
N VAL A 42 -12.32 -2.14 32.66
CA VAL A 42 -13.01 -2.39 33.94
C VAL A 42 -13.61 -3.81 33.94
N ASP A 43 -14.59 -4.07 33.11
CA ASP A 43 -15.27 -5.37 32.98
C ASP A 43 -15.90 -5.53 31.58
N ASP A 44 -16.57 -6.68 31.35
CA ASP A 44 -17.16 -6.98 30.03
C ASP A 44 -18.43 -6.16 29.75
N ASP A 45 -19.21 -5.81 30.78
CA ASP A 45 -20.39 -4.96 30.60
C ASP A 45 -20.00 -3.51 30.29
N SER A 46 -18.87 -3.05 30.78
CA SER A 46 -18.29 -1.74 30.46
C SER A 46 -17.91 -1.60 28.97
N ALA A 47 -17.68 -2.70 28.26
CA ALA A 47 -17.47 -2.66 26.80
C ALA A 47 -18.72 -2.20 26.05
N LYS A 48 -19.91 -2.60 26.49
CA LYS A 48 -21.19 -2.12 25.91
C LYS A 48 -21.38 -0.63 26.13
N VAL A 49 -20.99 -0.13 27.31
CA VAL A 49 -21.02 1.32 27.64
C VAL A 49 -20.01 2.07 26.76
N ALA A 50 -18.83 1.49 26.49
CA ALA A 50 -17.86 2.10 25.58
C ALA A 50 -18.39 2.15 24.14
N ILE A 51 -19.08 1.11 23.65
CA ILE A 51 -19.74 1.12 22.33
C ILE A 51 -20.77 2.24 22.28
N GLN A 52 -21.65 2.37 23.26
CA GLN A 52 -22.67 3.43 23.30
C GLN A 52 -22.01 4.82 23.26
N LEU A 53 -20.95 5.05 24.03
CA LEU A 53 -20.20 6.29 24.02
C LEU A 53 -19.59 6.62 22.65
N LEU A 54 -19.12 5.59 21.94
CA LEU A 54 -18.56 5.75 20.60
C LEU A 54 -19.68 5.94 19.54
N ASP A 55 -20.82 5.27 19.68
CA ASP A 55 -21.98 5.46 18.80
C ASP A 55 -22.55 6.87 18.90
N ASP A 56 -22.57 7.46 20.10
CA ASP A 56 -23.07 8.82 20.33
C ASP A 56 -22.25 9.88 19.55
N VAL A 57 -20.95 9.65 19.30
CA VAL A 57 -20.09 10.58 18.55
C VAL A 57 -19.92 10.21 17.08
N LYS A 58 -20.45 9.06 16.65
CA LYS A 58 -20.39 8.62 15.25
C LYS A 58 -20.88 9.66 14.22
N PRO A 59 -21.94 10.43 14.46
CA PRO A 59 -22.37 11.49 13.54
C PRO A 59 -21.34 12.61 13.35
N GLU A 60 -20.43 12.79 14.31
CA GLU A 60 -19.43 13.86 14.33
C GLU A 60 -18.08 13.44 13.71
N LEU A 61 -17.96 12.21 13.18
CA LEU A 61 -16.71 11.69 12.61
C LEU A 61 -16.15 12.53 11.46
N THR A 62 -16.99 13.31 10.78
CA THR A 62 -16.57 14.26 9.74
C THR A 62 -15.73 15.42 10.28
N GLU A 63 -15.83 15.71 11.58
CA GLU A 63 -15.04 16.73 12.26
C GLU A 63 -13.71 16.19 12.82
N PHE A 64 -13.55 14.87 12.85
CA PHE A 64 -12.36 14.21 13.37
C PHE A 64 -11.20 14.34 12.38
N THR A 65 -10.00 14.48 12.91
CA THR A 65 -8.78 14.29 12.12
C THR A 65 -8.65 12.83 11.72
N ARG A 66 -7.88 12.53 10.66
CA ARG A 66 -7.62 11.14 10.23
C ARG A 66 -7.08 10.28 11.37
N SER A 67 -6.20 10.81 12.20
CA SER A 67 -5.67 10.10 13.38
C SER A 67 -6.78 9.74 14.37
N GLN A 68 -7.71 10.65 14.61
CA GLN A 68 -8.84 10.41 15.52
C GLN A 68 -9.84 9.42 14.94
N VAL A 69 -10.11 9.48 13.64
CA VAL A 69 -10.94 8.47 12.95
C VAL A 69 -10.34 7.08 13.07
N MET A 70 -9.04 6.92 12.79
CA MET A 70 -8.38 5.62 12.90
C MET A 70 -8.36 5.09 14.34
N ARG A 71 -8.18 5.99 15.32
CA ARG A 71 -8.26 5.63 16.75
C ARG A 71 -9.69 5.27 17.16
N TYR A 72 -10.69 5.99 16.68
CA TYR A 72 -12.10 5.67 16.88
C TYR A 72 -12.42 4.27 16.36
N GLU A 73 -12.07 3.96 15.11
CA GLU A 73 -12.33 2.66 14.50
C GLU A 73 -11.62 1.53 15.25
N LEU A 74 -10.37 1.73 15.65
CA LEU A 74 -9.63 0.74 16.44
C LEU A 74 -10.31 0.46 17.79
N LEU A 75 -10.73 1.49 18.50
CA LEU A 75 -11.39 1.36 19.79
C LEU A 75 -12.80 0.78 19.67
N TYR A 76 -13.54 1.15 18.64
CA TYR A 76 -14.87 0.61 18.37
C TYR A 76 -14.82 -0.91 18.13
N HIS A 77 -13.90 -1.36 17.28
CA HIS A 77 -13.70 -2.77 17.02
C HIS A 77 -13.12 -3.52 18.25
N LYS A 78 -12.23 -2.89 19.02
CA LYS A 78 -11.78 -3.43 20.32
C LYS A 78 -12.97 -3.64 21.27
N ALA A 79 -13.88 -2.68 21.35
CA ALA A 79 -15.07 -2.77 22.19
C ALA A 79 -16.05 -3.84 21.70
N MET A 80 -16.29 -3.95 20.40
CA MET A 80 -17.10 -5.01 19.81
C MET A 80 -16.55 -6.40 20.16
N ASN A 81 -15.23 -6.61 19.95
CA ASN A 81 -14.59 -7.88 20.33
C ASN A 81 -14.75 -8.19 21.82
N LYS A 82 -14.65 -7.19 22.69
CA LYS A 82 -14.81 -7.40 24.12
C LYS A 82 -16.28 -7.61 24.55
N ALA A 83 -17.23 -7.06 23.80
CA ALA A 83 -18.67 -7.26 24.00
C ALA A 83 -19.21 -8.54 23.35
N ASP A 84 -18.34 -9.39 22.80
CA ASP A 84 -18.69 -10.64 22.11
C ASP A 84 -19.57 -10.43 20.86
N ILE A 85 -19.41 -9.28 20.19
CA ILE A 85 -20.10 -8.96 18.93
C ILE A 85 -19.23 -9.44 17.78
N ALA A 86 -19.73 -10.44 17.05
CA ALA A 86 -18.98 -11.06 15.95
C ALA A 86 -18.78 -10.12 14.74
N PHE A 87 -17.61 -10.19 14.14
CA PHE A 87 -17.25 -9.46 12.93
C PHE A 87 -17.65 -10.22 11.67
N THR A 88 -18.07 -9.47 10.65
CA THR A 88 -18.47 -10.01 9.33
C THR A 88 -17.66 -9.44 8.17
N SER A 89 -16.77 -8.47 8.41
CA SER A 89 -15.93 -7.83 7.41
C SER A 89 -14.63 -7.34 8.02
N ASP A 90 -13.56 -7.40 7.24
CA ASP A 90 -12.20 -6.96 7.58
C ASP A 90 -11.86 -5.55 7.05
N SER A 91 -12.69 -4.99 6.14
CA SER A 91 -12.36 -3.81 5.34
C SER A 91 -11.92 -2.60 6.17
N VAL A 92 -12.63 -2.29 7.26
CA VAL A 92 -12.29 -1.16 8.15
C VAL A 92 -10.99 -1.44 8.89
N MET A 93 -10.82 -2.64 9.42
CA MET A 93 -9.64 -2.98 10.18
C MET A 93 -8.38 -3.10 9.32
N LEU A 94 -8.49 -3.41 8.03
CA LEU A 94 -7.37 -3.33 7.09
C LEU A 94 -6.87 -1.88 6.92
N GLU A 95 -7.77 -0.90 6.80
CA GLU A 95 -7.40 0.51 6.74
C GLU A 95 -6.76 0.99 8.06
N VAL A 96 -7.30 0.55 9.20
CA VAL A 96 -6.75 0.85 10.52
C VAL A 96 -5.33 0.30 10.66
N VAL A 97 -5.10 -0.95 10.26
CA VAL A 97 -3.78 -1.59 10.30
C VAL A 97 -2.80 -0.84 9.42
N ASP A 98 -3.15 -0.55 8.16
CA ASP A 98 -2.30 0.21 7.22
C ASP A 98 -1.90 1.57 7.81
N TYR A 99 -2.84 2.27 8.44
CA TYR A 99 -2.56 3.53 9.11
C TYR A 99 -1.54 3.36 10.25
N TYR A 100 -1.76 2.39 11.16
CA TYR A 100 -0.90 2.22 12.33
C TYR A 100 0.47 1.61 12.01
N GLU A 101 0.62 0.87 10.91
CA GLU A 101 1.93 0.43 10.41
C GLU A 101 2.88 1.63 10.16
N HIS A 102 2.32 2.76 9.68
CA HIS A 102 3.09 3.95 9.32
C HIS A 102 3.12 5.04 10.41
N HIS A 103 2.14 5.06 11.33
CA HIS A 103 1.92 6.19 12.26
C HIS A 103 1.84 5.76 13.73
N GLY A 104 1.75 4.46 14.03
CA GLY A 104 1.52 3.95 15.38
C GLY A 104 2.80 3.66 16.17
N SER A 105 2.68 3.67 17.50
CA SER A 105 3.66 3.06 18.40
C SER A 105 3.66 1.53 18.26
N ALA A 106 4.64 0.86 18.88
CA ALA A 106 4.67 -0.60 18.93
C ALA A 106 3.38 -1.19 19.57
N ASN A 107 2.88 -0.58 20.64
CA ASN A 107 1.63 -0.99 21.28
C ASN A 107 0.40 -0.75 20.39
N ASP A 108 0.34 0.38 19.67
CA ASP A 108 -0.76 0.65 18.74
C ASP A 108 -0.80 -0.36 17.59
N ARG A 109 0.35 -0.67 16.99
CA ARG A 109 0.47 -1.71 15.96
C ARG A 109 0.07 -3.08 16.48
N MET A 110 0.55 -3.45 17.67
CA MET A 110 0.19 -4.71 18.34
C MET A 110 -1.32 -4.81 18.53
N LEU A 111 -1.97 -3.75 19.02
CA LEU A 111 -3.41 -3.71 19.22
C LEU A 111 -4.18 -3.81 17.90
N ALA A 112 -3.75 -3.07 16.85
CA ALA A 112 -4.40 -3.10 15.53
C ALA A 112 -4.33 -4.50 14.91
N TYR A 113 -3.16 -5.14 14.92
CA TYR A 113 -3.01 -6.52 14.45
C TYR A 113 -3.81 -7.51 15.28
N TYR A 114 -3.84 -7.35 16.61
CA TYR A 114 -4.65 -8.19 17.49
C TYR A 114 -6.14 -8.13 17.11
N VAL A 115 -6.70 -6.93 16.96
CA VAL A 115 -8.11 -6.75 16.63
C VAL A 115 -8.42 -7.31 15.23
N LEU A 116 -7.55 -7.09 14.24
CA LEU A 116 -7.72 -7.69 12.91
C LEU A 116 -7.63 -9.23 12.96
N GLY A 117 -6.76 -9.78 13.81
CA GLY A 117 -6.74 -11.22 14.08
C GLY A 117 -8.06 -11.73 14.64
N CYS A 118 -8.71 -10.97 15.55
CA CYS A 118 -10.05 -11.29 16.06
C CYS A 118 -11.13 -11.23 14.96
N VAL A 119 -11.04 -10.27 14.04
CA VAL A 119 -11.93 -10.19 12.87
C VAL A 119 -11.84 -11.47 12.04
N TYR A 120 -10.64 -11.90 11.68
CA TYR A 120 -10.47 -13.15 10.92
C TYR A 120 -10.85 -14.40 11.69
N ARG A 121 -10.68 -14.42 13.03
CA ARG A 121 -11.20 -15.50 13.89
C ARG A 121 -12.72 -15.64 13.74
N ASP A 122 -13.45 -14.53 13.79
CA ASP A 122 -14.92 -14.52 13.70
C ASP A 122 -15.43 -14.83 12.29
N MET A 123 -14.66 -14.45 11.28
CA MET A 123 -14.90 -14.83 9.88
C MET A 123 -14.51 -16.30 9.57
N HIS A 124 -14.07 -17.04 10.56
CA HIS A 124 -13.61 -18.45 10.43
C HIS A 124 -12.36 -18.64 9.54
N GLU A 125 -11.58 -17.59 9.34
CA GLU A 125 -10.32 -17.59 8.57
C GLU A 125 -9.13 -17.82 9.52
N ALA A 126 -9.08 -19.02 10.12
CA ALA A 126 -8.08 -19.36 11.14
C ALA A 126 -6.62 -19.13 10.74
N PRO A 127 -6.18 -19.40 9.48
CA PRO A 127 -4.81 -19.11 9.06
C PRO A 127 -4.48 -17.63 9.06
N LEU A 128 -5.41 -16.77 8.61
CA LEU A 128 -5.25 -15.32 8.65
C LEU A 128 -5.26 -14.79 10.08
N ALA A 129 -6.18 -15.29 10.92
CA ALA A 129 -6.20 -14.95 12.34
C ALA A 129 -4.83 -15.23 13.00
N LEU A 130 -4.26 -16.40 12.75
CA LEU A 130 -2.95 -16.78 13.29
C LEU A 130 -1.81 -15.89 12.73
N GLU A 131 -1.85 -15.55 11.44
CA GLU A 131 -0.89 -14.63 10.83
C GLU A 131 -0.88 -13.28 11.55
N TYR A 132 -2.07 -12.67 11.74
CA TYR A 132 -2.16 -11.37 12.39
C TYR A 132 -1.87 -11.42 13.90
N TYR A 133 -2.18 -12.51 14.58
CA TYR A 133 -1.72 -12.71 15.96
C TYR A 133 -0.20 -12.81 16.06
N ASN A 134 0.47 -13.49 15.12
CA ASN A 134 1.92 -13.51 15.06
C ASN A 134 2.50 -12.11 14.79
N LYS A 135 1.97 -11.38 13.80
CA LYS A 135 2.36 -9.98 13.57
C LYS A 135 2.19 -9.11 14.81
N ALA A 136 1.10 -9.31 15.58
CA ALA A 136 0.90 -8.61 16.85
C ALA A 136 2.01 -8.93 17.86
N THR A 137 2.39 -10.22 18.02
CA THR A 137 3.46 -10.60 18.95
C THR A 137 4.83 -10.08 18.53
N GLU A 138 5.10 -9.94 17.22
CA GLU A 138 6.34 -9.38 16.67
C GLU A 138 6.50 -7.89 16.98
N GLN A 139 5.38 -7.14 17.16
CA GLN A 139 5.42 -5.74 17.55
C GLN A 139 5.71 -5.53 19.04
N ALA A 140 5.54 -6.55 19.86
CA ALA A 140 5.69 -6.42 21.30
C ALA A 140 7.16 -6.26 21.72
N ASP A 141 7.53 -5.06 22.14
CA ASP A 141 8.83 -4.82 22.73
C ASP A 141 8.77 -5.07 24.25
N THR A 142 9.10 -6.28 24.65
CA THR A 142 9.11 -6.68 26.07
C THR A 142 10.32 -6.16 26.85
N THR A 143 11.22 -5.42 26.22
CA THR A 143 12.40 -4.82 26.86
C THR A 143 12.09 -3.44 27.43
N VAL A 144 11.03 -2.78 26.94
CA VAL A 144 10.61 -1.48 27.43
C VAL A 144 9.58 -1.61 28.58
N LYS A 145 9.58 -0.61 29.45
CA LYS A 145 8.76 -0.63 30.66
C LYS A 145 7.25 -0.48 30.40
N ASP A 146 6.89 0.14 29.30
CA ASP A 146 5.52 0.49 28.90
C ASP A 146 4.93 -0.46 27.85
N CYS A 147 5.50 -1.64 27.67
CA CYS A 147 4.91 -2.70 26.85
C CYS A 147 3.50 -3.05 27.33
N ASP A 148 2.51 -3.07 26.42
CA ASP A 148 1.13 -3.46 26.74
C ASP A 148 1.00 -4.98 26.90
N TYR A 149 1.42 -5.47 28.09
CA TYR A 149 1.30 -6.87 28.44
C TYR A 149 -0.17 -7.36 28.50
N ALA A 150 -1.13 -6.45 28.72
CA ALA A 150 -2.54 -6.79 28.73
C ALA A 150 -3.05 -7.17 27.32
N THR A 151 -2.64 -6.46 26.29
CA THR A 151 -2.91 -6.86 24.91
C THR A 151 -2.12 -8.12 24.54
N LEU A 152 -0.83 -8.19 24.90
CA LEU A 152 0.02 -9.31 24.55
C LEU A 152 -0.48 -10.65 25.13
N CYS A 153 -0.95 -10.66 26.40
CA CYS A 153 -1.52 -11.88 26.98
C CYS A 153 -2.82 -12.30 26.28
N ARG A 154 -3.64 -11.35 25.83
CA ARG A 154 -4.86 -11.64 25.04
C ARG A 154 -4.52 -12.24 23.68
N VAL A 155 -3.50 -11.73 22.99
CA VAL A 155 -3.03 -12.32 21.73
C VAL A 155 -2.69 -13.79 21.91
N TYR A 156 -1.85 -14.13 22.89
CA TYR A 156 -1.49 -15.51 23.15
C TYR A 156 -2.68 -16.37 23.62
N SER A 157 -3.62 -15.79 24.36
CA SER A 157 -4.83 -16.53 24.75
C SER A 157 -5.71 -16.87 23.54
N GLN A 158 -5.85 -15.95 22.57
CA GLN A 158 -6.58 -16.23 21.33
C GLN A 158 -5.86 -17.27 20.46
N MET A 159 -4.53 -17.24 20.42
CA MET A 159 -3.75 -18.30 19.77
C MET A 159 -3.98 -19.66 20.46
N GLY A 160 -4.03 -19.70 21.78
CA GLY A 160 -4.35 -20.92 22.53
C GLY A 160 -5.71 -21.49 22.16
N VAL A 161 -6.76 -20.65 22.14
CA VAL A 161 -8.11 -21.05 21.69
C VAL A 161 -8.10 -21.53 20.23
N LEU A 162 -7.32 -20.89 19.37
CA LEU A 162 -7.24 -21.27 17.97
C LEU A 162 -6.58 -22.64 17.80
N PHE A 163 -5.50 -22.92 18.55
CA PHE A 163 -4.81 -24.20 18.52
C PHE A 163 -5.62 -25.33 19.17
N ASP A 164 -6.39 -25.06 20.23
CA ASP A 164 -7.36 -25.99 20.81
C ASP A 164 -8.37 -26.45 19.75
N LYS A 165 -9.03 -25.51 19.06
CA LYS A 165 -9.97 -25.81 17.98
C LYS A 165 -9.35 -26.60 16.83
N GLN A 166 -8.04 -26.50 16.64
CA GLN A 166 -7.29 -27.20 15.58
C GLN A 166 -6.66 -28.50 16.07
N HIS A 167 -6.89 -28.91 17.33
CA HIS A 167 -6.29 -30.09 17.94
C HIS A 167 -4.76 -30.12 17.86
N LEU A 168 -4.12 -28.97 18.13
CA LEU A 168 -2.67 -28.78 18.15
C LEU A 168 -2.18 -28.58 19.59
N PRO A 169 -2.17 -29.62 20.42
CA PRO A 169 -2.03 -29.50 21.89
C PRO A 169 -0.67 -28.96 22.34
N TYR A 170 0.41 -29.17 21.60
CA TYR A 170 1.72 -28.63 21.98
C TYR A 170 1.82 -27.12 21.73
N GLN A 171 1.28 -26.63 20.63
CA GLN A 171 1.20 -25.19 20.33
C GLN A 171 0.20 -24.49 21.25
N GLU A 172 -0.88 -25.17 21.60
CA GLU A 172 -1.85 -24.72 22.57
C GLU A 172 -1.20 -24.51 23.94
N LEU A 173 -0.45 -25.49 24.47
CA LEU A 173 0.26 -25.40 25.75
C LEU A 173 1.26 -24.25 25.78
N ASP A 174 2.07 -24.08 24.71
CA ASP A 174 3.04 -22.98 24.58
C ASP A 174 2.33 -21.62 24.63
N SER A 175 1.20 -21.50 23.91
CA SER A 175 0.41 -20.29 23.89
C SER A 175 -0.20 -19.95 25.25
N TRP A 176 -0.78 -20.94 25.94
CA TRP A 176 -1.29 -20.73 27.29
C TRP A 176 -0.19 -20.38 28.29
N ASP A 177 1.00 -20.98 28.21
CA ASP A 177 2.12 -20.63 29.09
C ASP A 177 2.57 -19.19 28.90
N LYS A 178 2.63 -18.72 27.66
CA LYS A 178 2.91 -17.31 27.33
C LYS A 178 1.80 -16.38 27.80
N ALA A 179 0.53 -16.75 27.57
CA ALA A 179 -0.62 -15.98 28.08
C ALA A 179 -0.57 -15.83 29.60
N VAL A 180 -0.30 -16.91 30.36
CA VAL A 180 -0.12 -16.88 31.83
C VAL A 180 1.01 -15.91 32.21
N LYS A 181 2.18 -16.04 31.59
CA LYS A 181 3.35 -15.19 31.86
C LYS A 181 3.01 -13.70 31.70
N TYR A 182 2.43 -13.34 30.58
CA TYR A 182 2.15 -11.93 30.26
C TYR A 182 0.95 -11.39 31.05
N ALA A 183 -0.04 -12.22 31.43
CA ALA A 183 -1.11 -11.81 32.30
C ALA A 183 -0.59 -11.46 33.71
N TYR A 184 0.37 -12.22 34.27
CA TYR A 184 1.02 -11.82 35.51
C TYR A 184 1.82 -10.52 35.39
N LEU A 185 2.50 -10.27 34.27
CA LEU A 185 3.19 -8.99 34.02
C LEU A 185 2.21 -7.83 33.87
N ALA A 186 1.04 -8.08 33.31
CA ALA A 186 -0.08 -7.13 33.25
C ALA A 186 -0.78 -6.92 34.60
N LYS A 187 -0.38 -7.65 35.66
CA LYS A 187 -1.02 -7.66 36.99
C LYS A 187 -2.47 -8.19 36.96
N ASP A 188 -2.83 -8.93 35.96
CA ASP A 188 -4.14 -9.58 35.81
C ASP A 188 -4.07 -11.02 36.32
N THR A 189 -4.10 -11.15 37.65
CA THR A 189 -3.98 -12.45 38.33
C THR A 189 -5.15 -13.37 38.02
N LEU A 190 -6.35 -12.83 37.85
CA LEU A 190 -7.55 -13.63 37.59
C LEU A 190 -7.41 -14.34 36.23
N ASN A 191 -7.13 -13.60 35.17
CA ASN A 191 -6.95 -14.17 33.84
C ASN A 191 -5.69 -15.03 33.73
N ALA A 192 -4.61 -14.71 34.47
CA ALA A 192 -3.44 -15.61 34.54
C ALA A 192 -3.82 -17.01 35.03
N ILE A 193 -4.68 -17.12 36.07
CA ILE A 193 -5.11 -18.43 36.59
C ILE A 193 -6.10 -19.10 35.60
N ARG A 194 -7.00 -18.33 34.96
CA ARG A 194 -7.91 -18.86 33.92
C ARG A 194 -7.13 -19.41 32.72
N TYR A 195 -6.13 -18.70 32.25
CA TYR A 195 -5.27 -19.17 31.15
C TYR A 195 -4.46 -20.42 31.55
N TYR A 196 -4.00 -20.48 32.82
CA TYR A 196 -3.39 -21.70 33.31
C TYR A 196 -4.38 -22.87 33.30
N GLN A 197 -5.64 -22.65 33.68
CA GLN A 197 -6.69 -23.67 33.67
C GLN A 197 -7.02 -24.16 32.27
N ASN A 198 -7.01 -23.30 31.27
CA ASN A 198 -7.31 -23.63 29.87
C ASN A 198 -6.34 -24.67 29.27
N LYS A 199 -5.18 -24.91 29.88
CA LYS A 199 -4.26 -26.00 29.49
C LYS A 199 -4.90 -27.38 29.54
N ILE A 200 -6.06 -27.53 30.20
CA ILE A 200 -6.81 -28.78 30.31
C ILE A 200 -7.12 -29.35 28.93
N GLY A 201 -7.60 -28.52 27.97
CA GLY A 201 -7.95 -28.94 26.62
C GLY A 201 -6.81 -29.67 25.92
N ALA A 202 -5.61 -29.12 25.99
CA ALA A 202 -4.41 -29.77 25.43
C ALA A 202 -4.09 -31.11 26.10
N TYR A 203 -4.17 -31.19 27.43
CA TYR A 203 -3.92 -32.47 28.13
C TYR A 203 -5.00 -33.52 27.86
N GLU A 204 -6.25 -33.10 27.69
CA GLU A 204 -7.34 -34.01 27.30
C GLU A 204 -7.13 -34.52 25.85
N CYS A 205 -6.76 -33.64 24.93
CA CYS A 205 -6.39 -34.00 23.55
C CYS A 205 -5.23 -35.03 23.52
N LEU A 206 -4.25 -34.88 24.41
CA LEU A 206 -3.12 -35.82 24.57
C LEU A 206 -3.49 -37.09 25.34
N GLY A 207 -4.73 -37.25 25.84
CA GLY A 207 -5.16 -38.37 26.67
C GLY A 207 -4.56 -38.38 28.09
N GLN A 208 -3.92 -37.26 28.50
CA GLN A 208 -3.24 -37.14 29.81
C GLN A 208 -4.21 -36.68 30.91
N LYS A 209 -5.18 -37.50 31.23
CA LYS A 209 -6.26 -37.19 32.19
C LYS A 209 -5.75 -36.81 33.59
N ASP A 210 -4.66 -37.43 34.08
CA ASP A 210 -4.08 -37.07 35.38
C ASP A 210 -3.47 -35.65 35.35
N SER A 211 -2.85 -35.22 34.23
CA SER A 211 -2.33 -33.88 34.05
C SER A 211 -3.47 -32.83 33.97
N ALA A 212 -4.53 -33.13 33.24
CA ALA A 212 -5.72 -32.28 33.17
C ALA A 212 -6.33 -32.04 34.56
N ALA A 213 -6.56 -33.11 35.32
CA ALA A 213 -7.08 -33.02 36.67
C ALA A 213 -6.15 -32.24 37.63
N PHE A 214 -4.83 -32.43 37.50
CA PHE A 214 -3.84 -31.67 38.29
C PHE A 214 -3.91 -30.18 38.01
N VAL A 215 -4.09 -29.77 36.72
CA VAL A 215 -4.26 -28.37 36.35
C VAL A 215 -5.47 -27.77 37.04
N ASN A 216 -6.63 -28.43 37.02
CA ASN A 216 -7.84 -27.97 37.71
C ASN A 216 -7.62 -27.86 39.24
N ILE A 217 -7.01 -28.86 39.87
CA ILE A 217 -6.73 -28.85 41.32
C ILE A 217 -5.81 -27.68 41.67
N LYS A 218 -4.78 -27.43 40.86
CA LYS A 218 -3.85 -26.31 41.07
C LYS A 218 -4.53 -24.97 40.83
N ALA A 219 -5.33 -24.84 39.78
CA ALA A 219 -6.11 -23.63 39.49
C ALA A 219 -7.07 -23.33 40.67
N ALA A 220 -7.83 -24.33 41.16
CA ALA A 220 -8.72 -24.17 42.31
C ALA A 220 -7.99 -23.62 43.54
N LYS A 221 -6.79 -24.14 43.83
CA LYS A 221 -5.96 -23.67 44.96
C LYS A 221 -5.49 -22.22 44.73
N LEU A 222 -5.09 -21.86 43.51
CA LEU A 222 -4.65 -20.50 43.14
C LEU A 222 -5.81 -19.52 43.25
N PHE A 223 -6.97 -19.85 42.70
CA PHE A 223 -8.19 -19.01 42.82
C PHE A 223 -8.54 -18.77 44.30
N LYS A 224 -8.55 -19.83 45.13
CA LYS A 224 -8.81 -19.70 46.58
C LYS A 224 -7.79 -18.78 47.25
N LYS A 225 -6.50 -18.95 46.93
CA LYS A 225 -5.41 -18.15 47.49
C LYS A 225 -5.58 -16.64 47.21
N HIS A 226 -6.11 -16.31 46.03
CA HIS A 226 -6.29 -14.92 45.60
C HIS A 226 -7.72 -14.39 45.85
N GLY A 227 -8.59 -15.12 46.57
CA GLY A 227 -9.91 -14.67 46.96
C GLY A 227 -11.02 -14.91 45.94
N TYR A 228 -10.73 -15.54 44.79
CA TYR A 228 -11.72 -15.88 43.76
C TYR A 228 -12.45 -17.18 44.11
N LEU A 229 -13.33 -17.11 45.13
CA LEU A 229 -13.93 -18.31 45.74
C LEU A 229 -14.89 -19.03 44.78
N ALA A 230 -15.64 -18.32 43.95
CA ALA A 230 -16.54 -18.93 42.96
C ALA A 230 -15.75 -19.71 41.90
N ASP A 231 -14.71 -19.08 41.29
CA ASP A 231 -13.84 -19.73 40.29
C ASP A 231 -13.11 -20.95 40.91
N SER A 232 -12.70 -20.86 42.18
CA SER A 232 -12.11 -21.99 42.88
C SER A 232 -13.03 -23.20 43.00
N LYS A 233 -14.30 -22.97 43.31
CA LYS A 233 -15.30 -24.05 43.44
C LYS A 233 -15.65 -24.66 42.08
N ILE A 234 -15.75 -23.83 41.03
CA ILE A 234 -15.97 -24.30 39.67
C ILE A 234 -14.81 -25.18 39.22
N ALA A 235 -13.56 -24.70 39.34
CA ALA A 235 -12.38 -25.43 38.94
C ALA A 235 -12.24 -26.78 39.71
N PHE A 236 -12.62 -26.83 40.99
CA PHE A 236 -12.64 -28.07 41.77
C PHE A 236 -13.76 -28.99 41.26
N GLY A 237 -14.95 -28.48 41.00
CA GLY A 237 -16.11 -29.19 40.48
C GLY A 237 -15.87 -29.85 39.12
N CYS A 238 -15.10 -29.24 38.25
CA CYS A 238 -14.72 -29.78 36.93
C CYS A 238 -13.92 -31.10 37.03
N ASN A 239 -13.44 -31.51 38.21
CA ASN A 239 -12.77 -32.78 38.38
C ASN A 239 -13.71 -33.93 38.77
N LEU A 240 -15.03 -33.73 38.75
CA LEU A 240 -16.00 -34.76 39.16
C LEU A 240 -15.78 -36.06 38.37
N GLY A 241 -15.74 -36.06 37.07
CA GLY A 241 -15.51 -37.23 36.24
C GLY A 241 -14.17 -37.91 36.53
N TYR A 242 -13.11 -37.15 36.81
CA TYR A 242 -11.82 -37.70 37.23
C TYR A 242 -11.93 -38.47 38.58
N TYR A 243 -12.60 -37.88 39.57
CA TYR A 243 -12.79 -38.54 40.87
C TYR A 243 -13.64 -39.80 40.75
N LEU A 244 -14.68 -39.79 39.94
CA LEU A 244 -15.48 -40.97 39.65
C LEU A 244 -14.67 -42.09 39.00
N ASN A 245 -13.87 -41.75 37.97
CA ASN A 245 -13.02 -42.72 37.28
C ASN A 245 -11.93 -43.35 38.20
N LYS A 246 -11.49 -42.62 39.22
CA LYS A 246 -10.51 -43.11 40.25
C LYS A 246 -11.20 -43.72 41.46
N ASN A 247 -12.53 -43.91 41.44
CA ASN A 247 -13.34 -44.41 42.55
C ASN A 247 -13.19 -43.60 43.87
N ARG A 248 -12.94 -42.27 43.71
CA ARG A 248 -12.76 -41.33 44.83
C ARG A 248 -14.10 -40.67 45.17
N VAL A 249 -15.04 -41.49 45.72
CA VAL A 249 -16.45 -41.13 45.94
C VAL A 249 -16.62 -39.93 46.87
N LYS A 250 -15.75 -39.79 47.88
CA LYS A 250 -15.81 -38.64 48.81
C LYS A 250 -15.50 -37.33 48.10
N GLU A 251 -14.40 -37.28 47.36
CA GLU A 251 -14.00 -36.09 46.61
C GLU A 251 -14.97 -35.77 45.46
N ALA A 252 -15.56 -36.79 44.85
CA ALA A 252 -16.63 -36.62 43.88
C ALA A 252 -17.84 -35.90 44.51
N LYS A 253 -18.25 -36.28 45.74
CA LYS A 253 -19.31 -35.57 46.46
C LYS A 253 -18.95 -34.12 46.77
N GLU A 254 -17.74 -33.88 47.26
CA GLU A 254 -17.23 -32.53 47.53
C GLU A 254 -17.21 -31.68 46.26
N ALA A 255 -16.88 -32.24 45.07
CA ALA A 255 -16.91 -31.57 43.78
C ALA A 255 -18.33 -31.19 43.37
N ILE A 256 -19.31 -32.06 43.53
CA ILE A 256 -20.73 -31.77 43.29
C ILE A 256 -21.19 -30.61 44.17
N ASP A 257 -20.95 -30.68 45.48
CA ASP A 257 -21.39 -29.67 46.45
C ASP A 257 -20.71 -28.29 46.15
N ALA A 258 -19.45 -28.31 45.80
CA ALA A 258 -18.72 -27.11 45.39
C ALA A 258 -19.37 -26.47 44.15
N TYR A 259 -19.62 -27.23 43.10
CA TYR A 259 -20.21 -26.73 41.86
C TYR A 259 -21.63 -26.17 42.07
N GLN A 260 -22.50 -26.93 42.73
CA GLN A 260 -23.89 -26.54 43.01
C GLN A 260 -23.99 -25.28 43.87
N SER A 261 -23.01 -25.02 44.75
CA SER A 261 -22.99 -23.81 45.60
C SER A 261 -22.66 -22.52 44.85
N THR A 262 -22.23 -22.58 43.60
CA THR A 262 -21.80 -21.37 42.82
C THR A 262 -22.93 -20.71 42.09
N HIS A 263 -24.07 -21.38 41.83
CA HIS A 263 -25.16 -20.92 40.95
C HIS A 263 -24.65 -20.39 39.62
N TYR A 264 -23.56 -20.95 39.12
CA TYR A 264 -22.90 -20.51 37.91
C TYR A 264 -23.86 -20.70 36.72
N ARG A 265 -24.19 -19.57 36.07
CA ARG A 265 -24.83 -19.53 34.76
C ARG A 265 -23.82 -18.86 33.83
N GLY A 266 -23.11 -19.67 33.04
CA GLY A 266 -22.10 -19.20 32.13
C GLY A 266 -22.66 -18.43 30.90
N ASN A 267 -21.88 -18.38 29.86
CA ASN A 267 -22.20 -17.76 28.55
C ASN A 267 -23.34 -18.50 27.80
N SER A 268 -23.60 -18.15 26.56
CA SER A 268 -24.69 -18.68 25.70
C SER A 268 -24.78 -20.22 25.58
N ASN A 269 -23.68 -20.95 25.85
CA ASN A 269 -23.62 -22.41 25.77
C ASN A 269 -23.65 -23.09 27.17
N TRP A 270 -23.97 -22.36 28.24
CA TRP A 270 -23.94 -22.89 29.59
C TRP A 270 -24.87 -24.10 29.78
N GLU A 271 -25.99 -24.16 29.08
CA GLU A 271 -26.97 -25.25 29.16
C GLU A 271 -26.35 -26.58 28.73
N ASP A 272 -25.64 -26.61 27.61
CA ASP A 272 -24.97 -27.82 27.13
C ASP A 272 -23.80 -28.22 28.01
N SER A 273 -23.04 -27.25 28.53
CA SER A 273 -21.98 -27.51 29.51
C SER A 273 -22.55 -28.04 30.82
N TYR A 274 -23.69 -27.53 31.28
CA TYR A 274 -24.35 -27.99 32.49
C TYR A 274 -24.96 -29.37 32.31
N ALA A 275 -25.44 -29.71 31.10
CA ALA A 275 -25.91 -31.07 30.78
C ALA A 275 -24.81 -32.12 31.02
N TYR A 276 -23.54 -31.80 30.68
CA TYR A 276 -22.42 -32.70 30.97
C TYR A 276 -22.19 -32.86 32.48
N VAL A 277 -22.29 -31.81 33.28
CA VAL A 277 -22.21 -31.87 34.76
C VAL A 277 -23.32 -32.71 35.34
N LEU A 278 -24.55 -32.59 34.84
CA LEU A 278 -25.69 -33.42 35.23
C LEU A 278 -25.45 -34.91 34.90
N TYR A 279 -24.83 -35.21 33.75
CA TYR A 279 -24.43 -36.57 33.42
C TYR A 279 -23.46 -37.13 34.44
N GLU A 280 -22.41 -36.42 34.78
CA GLU A 280 -21.43 -36.87 35.79
C GLU A 280 -22.06 -37.00 37.18
N GLN A 281 -22.95 -36.09 37.56
CA GLN A 281 -23.72 -36.22 38.82
C GLN A 281 -24.61 -37.45 38.80
N GLY A 282 -25.25 -37.75 37.67
CA GLY A 282 -26.03 -38.96 37.47
C GLY A 282 -25.17 -40.24 37.68
N LEU A 283 -23.96 -40.26 37.13
CA LEU A 283 -23.02 -41.36 37.35
C LEU A 283 -22.62 -41.50 38.83
N TYR A 284 -22.37 -40.38 39.53
CA TYR A 284 -22.14 -40.40 40.96
C TYR A 284 -23.27 -41.06 41.70
N TYR A 285 -24.55 -40.67 41.43
CA TYR A 285 -25.72 -41.24 42.09
C TYR A 285 -25.92 -42.72 41.75
N LEU A 286 -25.53 -43.18 40.56
CA LEU A 286 -25.50 -44.61 40.23
C LEU A 286 -24.50 -45.38 41.10
N ILE A 287 -23.34 -44.81 41.36
CA ILE A 287 -22.30 -45.45 42.22
C ILE A 287 -22.78 -45.56 43.67
N VAL A 288 -23.41 -44.49 44.18
CA VAL A 288 -23.92 -44.50 45.59
C VAL A 288 -25.35 -45.05 45.73
N GLU A 289 -25.88 -45.69 44.67
CA GLU A 289 -27.16 -46.39 44.62
C GLU A 289 -28.40 -45.53 44.91
N LYS A 290 -28.31 -44.23 44.68
CA LYS A 290 -29.45 -43.29 44.72
C LYS A 290 -30.13 -43.21 43.35
N LEU A 291 -30.91 -44.27 43.04
CA LEU A 291 -31.45 -44.50 41.69
C LEU A 291 -32.40 -43.39 41.21
N ASP A 292 -33.26 -42.84 42.07
CA ASP A 292 -34.17 -41.73 41.68
C ASP A 292 -33.38 -40.45 41.31
N SER A 293 -32.37 -40.11 42.11
CA SER A 293 -31.51 -38.96 41.83
C SER A 293 -30.68 -39.19 40.56
N ALA A 294 -30.19 -40.42 40.35
CA ALA A 294 -29.47 -40.79 39.13
C ALA A 294 -30.34 -40.61 37.89
N TYR A 295 -31.56 -41.12 37.91
CA TYR A 295 -32.49 -40.97 36.79
C TYR A 295 -32.83 -39.51 36.51
N SER A 296 -33.13 -38.74 37.57
CA SER A 296 -33.44 -37.30 37.41
C SER A 296 -32.29 -36.55 36.76
N CYS A 297 -31.04 -36.73 37.21
CA CYS A 297 -29.88 -36.05 36.64
C CYS A 297 -29.61 -36.51 35.19
N LEU A 298 -29.68 -37.81 34.89
CA LEU A 298 -29.40 -38.33 33.55
C LEU A 298 -30.47 -37.95 32.54
N SER A 299 -31.75 -37.92 32.94
CA SER A 299 -32.85 -37.48 32.09
C SER A 299 -32.74 -35.99 31.75
N GLN A 300 -32.48 -35.16 32.78
CA GLN A 300 -32.27 -33.72 32.56
C GLN A 300 -31.02 -33.46 31.68
N SER A 301 -29.94 -34.23 31.91
CA SER A 301 -28.76 -34.17 31.06
C SER A 301 -29.11 -34.42 29.59
N PHE A 302 -29.89 -35.48 29.32
CA PHE A 302 -30.31 -35.82 27.95
C PHE A 302 -31.19 -34.74 27.34
N GLU A 303 -32.16 -34.19 28.08
CA GLU A 303 -33.08 -33.16 27.63
C GLU A 303 -32.38 -31.82 27.31
N GLN A 304 -31.34 -31.49 28.07
CA GLN A 304 -30.59 -30.23 27.92
C GLN A 304 -29.41 -30.32 26.94
N SER A 305 -28.99 -31.55 26.60
CA SER A 305 -27.87 -31.75 25.67
C SER A 305 -28.20 -31.28 24.26
N LYS A 306 -27.30 -30.47 23.66
CA LYS A 306 -27.39 -29.98 22.30
C LYS A 306 -26.31 -30.57 21.39
N SER A 307 -25.10 -30.81 21.93
CA SER A 307 -23.98 -31.42 21.20
C SER A 307 -24.12 -32.94 21.10
N PHE A 308 -23.67 -33.53 20.01
CA PHE A 308 -23.67 -34.98 19.83
C PHE A 308 -22.82 -35.68 20.93
N SER A 309 -21.73 -35.05 21.35
CA SER A 309 -20.90 -35.55 22.45
C SER A 309 -21.67 -35.71 23.77
N ASN A 310 -22.42 -34.66 24.15
CA ASN A 310 -23.23 -34.71 25.39
C ASN A 310 -24.45 -35.64 25.26
N LEU A 311 -25.09 -35.70 24.07
CA LEU A 311 -26.14 -36.67 23.79
C LEU A 311 -25.62 -38.10 23.90
N ALA A 312 -24.42 -38.39 23.40
CA ALA A 312 -23.78 -39.71 23.55
C ALA A 312 -23.45 -40.03 25.02
N ALA A 313 -22.95 -39.05 25.77
CA ALA A 313 -22.65 -39.22 27.20
C ALA A 313 -23.93 -39.49 28.03
N SER A 314 -24.95 -38.64 27.88
CA SER A 314 -26.22 -38.75 28.64
C SER A 314 -26.96 -40.05 28.35
N THR A 315 -27.05 -40.45 27.06
CA THR A 315 -27.67 -41.73 26.66
C THR A 315 -26.87 -42.91 27.15
N ARG A 316 -25.54 -42.87 27.20
CA ARG A 316 -24.71 -43.89 27.84
C ARG A 316 -24.98 -43.98 29.32
N GLY A 317 -25.16 -42.87 30.04
CA GLY A 317 -25.56 -42.83 31.43
C GLY A 317 -26.93 -43.47 31.66
N LEU A 318 -27.92 -43.15 30.84
CA LEU A 318 -29.23 -43.77 30.89
C LEU A 318 -29.21 -45.28 30.60
N ALA A 319 -28.36 -45.73 29.66
CA ALA A 319 -28.15 -47.17 29.43
C ALA A 319 -27.61 -47.88 30.67
N GLN A 320 -26.65 -47.28 31.38
CA GLN A 320 -26.09 -47.82 32.66
C GLN A 320 -27.15 -47.84 33.76
N TYR A 321 -27.98 -46.81 33.85
CA TYR A 321 -29.11 -46.76 34.79
C TYR A 321 -30.10 -47.92 34.56
N TYR A 322 -30.55 -48.10 33.32
CA TYR A 322 -31.52 -49.16 32.97
C TYR A 322 -30.89 -50.56 33.10
N ALA A 323 -29.61 -50.71 32.84
CA ALA A 323 -28.89 -51.98 33.12
C ALA A 323 -28.91 -52.31 34.62
N LYS A 324 -28.64 -51.30 35.47
CA LYS A 324 -28.62 -51.45 36.94
C LYS A 324 -30.01 -51.70 37.52
N THR A 325 -31.08 -51.16 36.89
CA THR A 325 -32.47 -51.37 37.27
C THR A 325 -33.13 -52.59 36.60
N SER A 326 -32.33 -53.45 36.00
CA SER A 326 -32.77 -54.72 35.35
C SER A 326 -33.80 -54.54 34.24
N ASN A 327 -33.69 -53.42 33.49
CA ASN A 327 -34.51 -53.18 32.28
C ASN A 327 -33.63 -53.30 31.01
N PRO A 328 -33.41 -54.53 30.47
CA PRO A 328 -32.47 -54.75 29.39
C PRO A 328 -32.94 -54.12 28.06
N VAL A 329 -34.25 -53.98 27.85
CA VAL A 329 -34.81 -53.40 26.63
C VAL A 329 -34.46 -51.91 26.52
N LEU A 330 -34.67 -51.15 27.60
CA LEU A 330 -34.32 -49.74 27.62
C LEU A 330 -32.79 -49.55 27.70
N ALA A 331 -32.06 -50.41 28.40
CA ALA A 331 -30.60 -50.38 28.42
C ALA A 331 -30.03 -50.53 26.99
N ALA A 332 -30.53 -51.53 26.24
CA ALA A 332 -30.12 -51.70 24.81
C ALA A 332 -30.49 -50.54 23.94
N LYS A 333 -31.70 -50.01 24.08
CA LYS A 333 -32.18 -48.83 23.33
C LYS A 333 -31.23 -47.62 23.52
N TYR A 334 -30.93 -47.26 24.75
CA TYR A 334 -30.10 -46.11 25.04
C TYR A 334 -28.61 -46.36 24.71
N ALA A 335 -28.13 -47.59 24.78
CA ALA A 335 -26.79 -47.94 24.30
C ALA A 335 -26.63 -47.75 22.78
N LEU A 336 -27.65 -48.18 21.99
CA LEU A 336 -27.66 -47.95 20.55
C LEU A 336 -27.73 -46.48 20.22
N LEU A 337 -28.56 -45.71 20.92
CA LEU A 337 -28.61 -44.23 20.74
C LEU A 337 -27.27 -43.59 21.08
N SER A 338 -26.60 -44.01 22.13
CA SER A 338 -25.26 -43.51 22.48
C SER A 338 -24.25 -43.79 21.39
N SER A 339 -24.29 -44.99 20.78
CA SER A 339 -23.42 -45.31 19.65
C SER A 339 -23.72 -44.41 18.44
N ALA A 340 -25.01 -44.23 18.09
CA ALA A 340 -25.39 -43.41 16.98
C ALA A 340 -24.98 -41.93 17.11
N TYR A 341 -25.13 -41.37 18.31
CA TYR A 341 -24.66 -40.02 18.62
C TYR A 341 -23.14 -39.90 18.59
N ASN A 342 -22.42 -40.91 19.10
CA ASN A 342 -20.96 -40.93 19.01
C ASN A 342 -20.45 -41.02 17.58
N ASP A 343 -21.13 -41.78 16.70
CA ASP A 343 -20.80 -41.82 15.27
C ASP A 343 -21.07 -40.47 14.60
N SER A 344 -22.16 -39.79 14.97
CA SER A 344 -22.47 -38.46 14.48
C SER A 344 -21.43 -37.43 14.92
N ASP A 345 -20.98 -37.47 16.17
CA ASP A 345 -19.92 -36.63 16.70
C ASP A 345 -18.60 -36.82 15.96
N LEU A 346 -18.24 -38.07 15.70
CA LEU A 346 -17.04 -38.43 14.97
C LEU A 346 -17.09 -37.91 13.50
N ILE A 347 -18.25 -38.01 12.84
CA ILE A 347 -18.45 -37.47 11.49
C ILE A 347 -18.32 -35.95 11.51
N ALA A 348 -18.98 -35.27 12.43
CA ALA A 348 -18.91 -33.80 12.55
C ALA A 348 -17.47 -33.33 12.81
N THR A 349 -16.75 -34.01 13.71
CA THR A 349 -15.35 -33.71 14.01
C THR A 349 -14.45 -33.88 12.79
N ARG A 350 -14.62 -34.98 12.04
CA ARG A 350 -13.84 -35.24 10.81
C ARG A 350 -14.12 -34.22 9.70
N GLN A 351 -15.40 -33.82 9.56
CA GLN A 351 -15.77 -32.76 8.59
C GLN A 351 -15.12 -31.43 8.97
N GLY A 352 -15.14 -31.06 10.24
CA GLY A 352 -14.45 -29.86 10.74
C GLY A 352 -12.94 -29.88 10.45
N GLN A 353 -12.28 -31.01 10.72
CA GLN A 353 -10.85 -31.20 10.43
C GLN A 353 -10.54 -31.07 8.93
N LEU A 354 -11.39 -31.66 8.06
CA LEU A 354 -11.21 -31.56 6.61
C LEU A 354 -11.35 -30.11 6.10
N GLN A 355 -12.33 -29.36 6.63
CA GLN A 355 -12.49 -27.93 6.31
C GLN A 355 -11.26 -27.13 6.73
N GLN A 356 -10.68 -27.40 7.89
CA GLN A 356 -9.46 -26.73 8.37
C GLN A 356 -8.26 -27.02 7.46
N VAL A 357 -8.07 -28.29 7.06
CA VAL A 357 -7.00 -28.66 6.12
C VAL A 357 -7.19 -27.95 4.77
N GLN A 358 -8.43 -27.87 4.28
CA GLN A 358 -8.75 -27.16 3.05
C GLN A 358 -8.48 -25.66 3.18
N ALA A 359 -8.86 -25.02 4.27
CA ALA A 359 -8.59 -23.61 4.54
C ALA A 359 -7.08 -23.34 4.58
N MET A 360 -6.31 -24.19 5.27
CA MET A 360 -4.85 -24.10 5.35
C MET A 360 -4.17 -24.29 3.98
N TYR A 361 -4.65 -25.24 3.20
CA TYR A 361 -4.16 -25.45 1.81
C TYR A 361 -4.41 -24.22 0.94
N ASN A 362 -5.63 -23.67 0.98
CA ASN A 362 -6.01 -22.49 0.21
C ASN A 362 -5.18 -21.26 0.63
N TYR A 363 -4.99 -21.07 1.93
CA TYR A 363 -4.14 -20.00 2.46
C TYR A 363 -2.69 -20.11 1.95
N ASN A 364 -2.06 -21.27 2.12
CA ASN A 364 -0.69 -21.49 1.67
C ASN A 364 -0.55 -21.29 0.15
N ARG A 365 -1.52 -21.77 -0.63
CA ARG A 365 -1.56 -21.56 -2.07
C ARG A 365 -1.66 -20.09 -2.45
N ASN A 366 -2.55 -19.34 -1.78
CA ASN A 366 -2.72 -17.91 -2.03
C ASN A 366 -1.47 -17.12 -1.63
N LYS A 367 -0.85 -17.47 -0.50
CA LYS A 367 0.42 -16.89 -0.05
C LYS A 367 1.55 -17.14 -1.05
N ASP A 368 1.66 -18.35 -1.59
CA ASP A 368 2.62 -18.71 -2.64
C ASP A 368 2.40 -17.91 -3.93
N ILE A 369 1.13 -17.73 -4.33
CA ILE A 369 0.77 -16.93 -5.51
C ILE A 369 1.14 -15.46 -5.28
N ALA A 370 0.80 -14.90 -4.12
CA ALA A 370 1.13 -13.53 -3.75
C ALA A 370 2.64 -13.31 -3.71
N TYR A 371 3.39 -14.21 -3.08
CA TYR A 371 4.85 -14.16 -3.02
C TYR A 371 5.50 -14.20 -4.42
N LYS A 372 5.04 -15.10 -5.30
CA LYS A 372 5.51 -15.17 -6.68
C LYS A 372 5.17 -13.90 -7.49
N ALA A 373 4.00 -13.31 -7.23
CA ALA A 373 3.61 -12.03 -7.85
C ALA A 373 4.51 -10.88 -7.37
N GLN A 374 4.80 -10.82 -6.07
CA GLN A 374 5.71 -9.84 -5.49
C GLN A 374 7.12 -9.96 -6.08
N LEU A 375 7.70 -11.17 -6.13
CA LEU A 375 9.01 -11.40 -6.75
C LEU A 375 9.06 -10.93 -8.21
N LYS A 376 7.99 -11.20 -8.99
CA LYS A 376 7.91 -10.70 -10.36
C LYS A 376 7.84 -9.16 -10.41
N ALA A 377 7.09 -8.53 -9.52
CA ALA A 377 7.02 -7.07 -9.43
C ALA A 377 8.38 -6.46 -9.11
N GLU A 378 9.12 -7.02 -8.15
CA GLU A 378 10.48 -6.59 -7.80
C GLU A 378 11.47 -6.75 -8.95
N GLN A 379 11.37 -7.86 -9.71
CA GLN A 379 12.17 -8.07 -10.93
C GLN A 379 11.86 -7.02 -12.00
N TRP A 380 10.58 -6.71 -12.23
CA TRP A 380 10.17 -5.66 -13.18
C TRP A 380 10.65 -4.28 -12.74
N MET A 381 10.56 -3.94 -11.46
CA MET A 381 11.08 -2.69 -10.93
C MET A 381 12.60 -2.58 -11.13
N SER A 382 13.35 -3.65 -10.90
CA SER A 382 14.80 -3.71 -11.13
C SER A 382 15.14 -3.47 -12.61
N ILE A 383 14.38 -4.05 -13.54
CA ILE A 383 14.55 -3.83 -14.98
C ILE A 383 14.28 -2.37 -15.34
N ILE A 384 13.21 -1.78 -14.79
CA ILE A 384 12.87 -0.37 -15.02
C ILE A 384 14.00 0.55 -14.55
N TYR A 385 14.57 0.30 -13.36
CA TYR A 385 15.71 1.08 -12.86
C TYR A 385 16.92 0.98 -13.78
N ILE A 386 17.25 -0.22 -14.28
CA ILE A 386 18.36 -0.41 -15.24
C ILE A 386 18.11 0.40 -16.52
N VAL A 387 16.89 0.35 -17.07
CA VAL A 387 16.53 1.11 -18.28
C VAL A 387 16.66 2.61 -18.05
N ILE A 388 16.21 3.13 -16.92
CA ILE A 388 16.34 4.54 -16.54
C ILE A 388 17.82 4.95 -16.46
N ILE A 389 18.65 4.13 -15.81
CA ILE A 389 20.09 4.39 -15.69
C ILE A 389 20.75 4.43 -17.08
N CYS A 390 20.43 3.47 -17.95
CA CYS A 390 20.93 3.43 -19.31
C CYS A 390 20.51 4.68 -20.12
N ALA A 391 19.27 5.12 -19.99
CA ALA A 391 18.76 6.33 -20.64
C ALA A 391 19.50 7.59 -20.16
N ILE A 392 19.75 7.71 -18.87
CA ILE A 392 20.53 8.81 -18.28
C ILE A 392 21.96 8.81 -18.83
N LEU A 393 22.62 7.64 -18.89
CA LEU A 393 23.96 7.53 -19.44
C LEU A 393 24.03 7.94 -20.92
N LEU A 394 23.07 7.47 -21.72
CA LEU A 394 22.97 7.86 -23.14
C LEU A 394 22.76 9.38 -23.28
N PHE A 395 21.94 9.98 -22.42
CA PHE A 395 21.74 11.44 -22.41
C PHE A 395 23.02 12.20 -22.06
N ILE A 396 23.78 11.75 -21.06
CA ILE A 396 25.06 12.34 -20.67
C ILE A 396 26.06 12.25 -21.84
N VAL A 397 26.16 11.08 -22.50
CA VAL A 397 27.02 10.89 -23.68
C VAL A 397 26.62 11.84 -24.81
N SER A 398 25.31 11.96 -25.09
CA SER A 398 24.78 12.86 -26.11
C SER A 398 25.14 14.33 -25.83
N ILE A 399 24.98 14.78 -24.58
CA ILE A 399 25.40 16.13 -24.15
C ILE A 399 26.90 16.32 -24.33
N SER A 400 27.71 15.31 -23.97
CA SER A 400 29.17 15.39 -24.12
C SER A 400 29.58 15.53 -25.58
N ILE A 401 28.99 14.74 -26.47
CA ILE A 401 29.22 14.82 -27.92
C ILE A 401 28.76 16.20 -28.45
N TYR A 402 27.59 16.68 -28.03
CA TYR A 402 27.10 17.99 -28.42
C TYR A 402 28.04 19.12 -27.99
N ARG A 403 28.49 19.11 -26.73
CA ARG A 403 29.45 20.08 -26.20
C ARG A 403 30.80 20.04 -26.95
N LYS A 404 31.30 18.82 -27.30
CA LYS A 404 32.53 18.67 -28.09
C LYS A 404 32.35 19.28 -29.49
N ARG A 405 31.24 19.02 -30.18
CA ARG A 405 30.91 19.62 -31.51
C ARG A 405 30.82 21.15 -31.42
N LEU A 406 30.18 21.68 -30.39
CA LEU A 406 30.04 23.10 -30.15
C LEU A 406 31.40 23.77 -29.94
N ARG A 407 32.31 23.16 -29.12
CA ARG A 407 33.67 23.67 -28.91
C ARG A 407 34.48 23.69 -30.20
N LEU A 408 34.38 22.67 -31.04
CA LEU A 408 35.08 22.60 -32.31
C LEU A 408 34.55 23.68 -33.28
N ARG A 409 33.23 23.87 -33.30
CA ARG A 409 32.59 24.93 -34.13
C ARG A 409 33.05 26.33 -33.70
N ASN A 410 33.01 26.61 -32.39
CA ASN A 410 33.44 27.90 -31.86
C ASN A 410 34.94 28.18 -32.13
N LYS A 411 35.82 27.14 -32.06
CA LYS A 411 37.22 27.27 -32.43
C LYS A 411 37.39 27.62 -33.91
N ARG A 412 36.57 27.01 -34.84
CA ARG A 412 36.61 27.35 -36.28
C ARG A 412 36.19 28.79 -36.51
N ILE A 413 35.08 29.23 -35.86
CA ILE A 413 34.59 30.61 -35.98
C ILE A 413 35.65 31.60 -35.50
N ALA A 414 36.28 31.35 -34.33
CA ALA A 414 37.33 32.22 -33.80
C ALA A 414 38.56 32.28 -34.71
N MET A 415 38.87 31.15 -35.38
CA MET A 415 39.99 31.11 -36.34
C MET A 415 39.68 31.94 -37.61
N VAL A 416 38.44 31.79 -38.15
CA VAL A 416 38.00 32.59 -39.33
C VAL A 416 37.97 34.07 -38.97
N GLN A 417 37.44 34.43 -37.80
CA GLN A 417 37.39 35.81 -37.33
C GLN A 417 38.80 36.43 -37.20
N LYS A 418 39.75 35.65 -36.69
CA LYS A 418 41.14 36.08 -36.61
C LYS A 418 41.73 36.33 -38.01
N MET A 419 41.55 35.38 -38.93
CA MET A 419 42.06 35.53 -40.31
C MET A 419 41.43 36.73 -40.99
N TYR A 420 40.13 36.98 -40.82
CA TYR A 420 39.45 38.17 -41.33
C TYR A 420 40.10 39.46 -40.79
N ASN A 421 40.27 39.57 -39.47
CA ASN A 421 40.89 40.73 -38.83
C ASN A 421 42.30 40.97 -39.32
N ASP A 422 43.11 39.90 -39.43
CA ASP A 422 44.50 39.96 -39.93
C ASP A 422 44.51 40.45 -41.39
N SER A 423 43.58 39.95 -42.25
CA SER A 423 43.51 40.40 -43.66
C SER A 423 43.00 41.85 -43.79
N VAL A 424 42.07 42.30 -42.96
CA VAL A 424 41.59 43.69 -42.91
C VAL A 424 42.74 44.63 -42.47
N GLN A 425 43.54 44.21 -41.47
CA GLN A 425 44.67 44.99 -41.02
C GLN A 425 45.71 45.13 -42.12
N GLN A 426 46.08 44.04 -42.83
CA GLN A 426 47.01 44.09 -43.97
C GLN A 426 46.49 44.95 -45.10
N LEU A 427 45.19 44.90 -45.40
CA LEU A 427 44.56 45.77 -46.40
C LEU A 427 44.71 47.24 -46.01
N ASN A 428 44.44 47.61 -44.78
CA ASN A 428 44.54 48.97 -44.30
C ASN A 428 46.03 49.46 -44.34
N GLU A 429 46.97 48.61 -43.95
CA GLU A 429 48.42 48.93 -44.04
C GLU A 429 48.86 49.15 -45.51
N ALA A 430 48.42 48.26 -46.42
CA ALA A 430 48.74 48.40 -47.87
C ALA A 430 48.09 49.66 -48.48
N GLN A 431 46.88 50.03 -48.07
CA GLN A 431 46.24 51.25 -48.48
C GLN A 431 46.94 52.52 -48.00
N GLN A 432 47.43 52.51 -46.74
CA GLN A 432 48.21 53.61 -46.17
C GLN A 432 49.58 53.77 -46.89
N GLU A 433 50.24 52.68 -47.24
CA GLU A 433 51.46 52.69 -47.99
C GLU A 433 51.24 53.24 -49.42
N LEU A 434 50.11 52.85 -50.10
CA LEU A 434 49.77 53.36 -51.40
C LEU A 434 49.56 54.89 -51.38
N LEU A 435 48.86 55.40 -50.36
CA LEU A 435 48.65 56.81 -50.13
C LEU A 435 49.97 57.59 -49.96
N LYS A 436 50.91 57.01 -49.20
CA LYS A 436 52.25 57.60 -49.00
C LYS A 436 53.08 57.58 -50.29
N LEU A 437 52.90 56.61 -51.19
CA LEU A 437 53.61 56.50 -52.46
C LEU A 437 53.04 57.47 -53.51
N GLN A 438 51.75 57.86 -53.47
CA GLN A 438 51.10 58.82 -54.36
C GLN A 438 51.60 60.26 -54.15
N ASP A 439 52.20 60.58 -53.02
CA ASP A 439 52.77 61.88 -52.67
C ASP A 439 54.23 62.06 -53.10
N LEU A 440 54.90 61.04 -53.69
CA LEU A 440 56.32 61.08 -54.12
C LEU A 440 56.50 60.84 -55.61
N ASN A 441 57.21 61.80 -56.35
CA ASN A 441 57.51 62.07 -57.70
C ASN A 441 57.65 60.96 -58.80
N GLU A 442 57.33 61.29 -60.08
CA GLU A 442 56.60 60.63 -61.19
C GLU A 442 57.25 59.43 -61.92
N ASN A 443 58.47 58.92 -61.74
CA ASN A 443 59.03 57.94 -62.69
C ASN A 443 59.48 56.56 -62.16
N THR A 444 59.51 56.33 -60.86
CA THR A 444 59.82 55.02 -60.28
C THR A 444 58.55 54.36 -59.60
N ILE A 445 57.47 55.08 -59.64
CA ILE A 445 56.27 54.81 -58.86
C ILE A 445 55.26 53.90 -59.59
N ALA A 446 55.22 53.90 -60.88
CA ALA A 446 54.20 53.22 -61.70
C ALA A 446 54.23 51.67 -61.48
N THR A 447 55.41 51.06 -61.29
CA THR A 447 55.51 49.63 -61.08
C THR A 447 55.19 49.26 -59.64
N LEU A 448 55.60 50.04 -58.65
CA LEU A 448 55.28 49.85 -57.24
C LEU A 448 53.81 50.09 -56.91
N VAL A 449 53.19 51.11 -57.53
CA VAL A 449 51.74 51.39 -57.42
C VAL A 449 50.94 50.22 -57.96
N LYS A 450 51.30 49.69 -59.13
CA LYS A 450 50.62 48.55 -59.74
C LYS A 450 50.72 47.27 -58.87
N GLU A 451 51.87 47.00 -58.29
CA GLU A 451 52.07 45.88 -57.41
C GLU A 451 51.26 46.01 -56.12
N LYS A 452 51.14 47.22 -55.57
CA LYS A 452 50.28 47.49 -54.41
C LYS A 452 48.79 47.43 -54.75
N GLU A 453 48.33 47.91 -55.93
CA GLU A 453 46.97 47.78 -56.40
C GLU A 453 46.57 46.30 -56.58
N GLU A 454 47.46 45.46 -57.15
CA GLU A 454 47.21 44.00 -57.24
C GLU A 454 47.11 43.32 -55.88
N THR A 455 47.92 43.77 -54.92
CA THR A 455 47.88 43.25 -53.52
C THR A 455 46.62 43.68 -52.85
N ILE A 456 46.15 44.92 -53.02
CA ILE A 456 44.88 45.40 -52.45
C ILE A 456 43.70 44.64 -53.08
N GLN A 457 43.68 44.34 -54.36
CA GLN A 457 42.62 43.56 -55.01
C GLN A 457 42.58 42.13 -54.47
N LYS A 458 43.72 41.50 -54.22
CA LYS A 458 43.79 40.16 -53.56
C LYS A 458 43.21 40.16 -52.14
N LEU A 459 43.61 41.14 -51.33
CA LEU A 459 43.15 41.28 -49.98
C LEU A 459 41.65 41.63 -49.92
N GLN A 460 41.14 42.42 -50.83
CA GLN A 460 39.69 42.68 -50.94
C GLN A 460 38.92 41.45 -51.31
N MET A 461 39.42 40.57 -52.19
CA MET A 461 38.78 39.27 -52.45
C MET A 461 38.83 38.33 -51.25
N GLU A 462 39.89 38.33 -50.46
CA GLU A 462 39.94 37.54 -49.22
C GLU A 462 38.98 38.05 -48.16
N VAL A 463 38.90 39.36 -47.92
CA VAL A 463 37.92 39.98 -47.01
C VAL A 463 36.49 39.64 -47.44
N LYS A 464 36.15 39.74 -48.72
CA LYS A 464 34.85 39.35 -49.23
C LYS A 464 34.52 37.87 -48.99
N LYS A 465 35.49 36.97 -49.14
CA LYS A 465 35.34 35.55 -48.87
C LYS A 465 35.03 35.27 -47.38
N TYR A 466 35.66 36.03 -46.46
CA TYR A 466 35.39 35.92 -45.03
C TYR A 466 34.07 36.57 -44.61
N GLU A 467 33.61 37.63 -45.29
CA GLU A 467 32.29 38.22 -45.11
C GLU A 467 31.18 37.24 -45.51
N GLU A 468 31.32 36.55 -46.65
CA GLU A 468 30.36 35.51 -47.10
C GLU A 468 30.31 34.34 -46.13
N ALA A 469 31.41 33.94 -45.50
CA ALA A 469 31.43 32.91 -44.43
C ALA A 469 30.75 33.39 -43.15
N ASN A 470 30.75 34.68 -42.85
CA ASN A 470 30.09 35.26 -41.67
C ASN A 470 28.58 35.42 -41.86
N ILE A 471 28.08 35.57 -43.07
CA ILE A 471 26.64 35.54 -43.43
C ILE A 471 26.02 34.22 -43.03
N GLY A 472 26.76 33.06 -43.16
CA GLY A 472 26.31 31.75 -42.68
C GLY A 472 26.09 31.66 -41.16
N HIS A 473 26.76 32.51 -40.37
CA HIS A 473 26.56 32.59 -38.93
C HIS A 473 25.28 33.35 -38.54
N ASN A 474 24.96 34.42 -39.26
CA ASN A 474 23.73 35.19 -39.05
C ASN A 474 22.49 34.37 -39.40
N LEU A 475 22.54 33.52 -40.41
CA LEU A 475 21.46 32.59 -40.79
C LEU A 475 21.11 31.61 -39.66
N LEU A 476 22.08 31.09 -38.93
CA LEU A 476 21.86 30.17 -37.80
C LEU A 476 21.21 30.86 -36.60
N GLU A 477 21.49 32.14 -36.39
CA GLU A 477 20.86 32.91 -35.33
C GLU A 477 19.40 33.28 -35.71
N LEU A 478 19.13 33.57 -36.98
CA LEU A 478 17.79 33.79 -37.51
C LEU A 478 16.92 32.51 -37.45
N GLU A 479 17.46 31.35 -37.81
CA GLU A 479 16.76 30.05 -37.61
C GLU A 479 16.44 29.77 -36.15
N LYS A 480 17.32 30.12 -35.21
CA LYS A 480 17.09 29.95 -33.80
C LYS A 480 15.96 30.86 -33.28
N GLN A 481 15.91 32.11 -33.73
CA GLN A 481 14.85 33.04 -33.40
C GLN A 481 13.50 32.61 -34.01
N LEU A 482 13.50 32.07 -35.21
CA LEU A 482 12.32 31.53 -35.87
C LEU A 482 11.74 30.33 -35.11
N LYS A 483 12.58 29.42 -34.61
CA LYS A 483 12.17 28.28 -33.78
C LYS A 483 11.69 28.67 -32.37
N GLN A 484 12.01 29.88 -31.91
CA GLN A 484 11.51 30.43 -30.65
C GLN A 484 10.21 31.21 -30.81
N SER A 485 9.73 31.42 -32.04
CA SER A 485 8.49 32.17 -32.29
C SER A 485 7.25 31.45 -31.77
N PRO A 486 6.21 32.19 -31.30
CA PRO A 486 4.97 31.59 -30.82
C PRO A 486 4.30 30.68 -31.84
N ILE A 487 4.33 31.05 -33.12
CA ILE A 487 3.71 30.26 -34.21
C ILE A 487 4.46 28.94 -34.43
N TYR A 488 5.78 28.89 -34.30
CA TYR A 488 6.53 27.64 -34.38
C TYR A 488 6.19 26.69 -33.23
N GLN A 489 6.05 27.21 -32.01
CA GLN A 489 5.62 26.43 -30.86
C GLN A 489 4.22 25.84 -31.04
N GLN A 490 3.32 26.61 -31.64
CA GLN A 490 1.97 26.15 -31.97
C GLN A 490 1.98 25.05 -33.03
N LEU A 491 2.84 25.18 -34.07
CA LEU A 491 3.00 24.13 -35.09
C LEU A 491 3.51 22.81 -34.48
N VAL A 492 4.45 22.88 -33.57
CA VAL A 492 4.94 21.70 -32.82
C VAL A 492 3.85 21.09 -31.91
N TYR A 493 3.00 21.93 -31.32
CA TYR A 493 1.83 21.46 -30.59
C TYR A 493 0.85 20.70 -31.49
N LEU A 494 0.50 21.28 -32.67
CA LEU A 494 -0.42 20.66 -33.63
C LEU A 494 0.15 19.38 -34.26
N GLU A 495 1.45 19.24 -34.39
CA GLU A 495 2.11 18.00 -34.84
C GLU A 495 1.78 16.81 -33.89
N ASN A 496 1.66 17.08 -32.60
CA ASN A 496 1.34 16.10 -31.58
C ASN A 496 -0.17 15.92 -31.32
N HIS A 497 -1.02 16.80 -31.95
CA HIS A 497 -2.48 16.79 -31.80
C HIS A 497 -3.18 16.75 -33.17
N PRO A 498 -3.12 15.62 -33.89
CA PRO A 498 -3.52 15.56 -35.33
C PRO A 498 -5.02 15.77 -35.60
N LEU A 499 -5.86 15.85 -34.55
CA LEU A 499 -7.29 16.16 -34.66
C LEU A 499 -7.56 17.69 -34.76
N GLU A 500 -6.63 18.51 -34.34
CA GLU A 500 -6.70 19.97 -34.42
C GLU A 500 -6.09 20.48 -35.74
N LYS A 501 -6.66 21.52 -36.32
CA LYS A 501 -6.23 22.05 -37.61
C LYS A 501 -5.79 23.50 -37.49
N MET A 502 -4.87 23.89 -38.34
CA MET A 502 -4.46 25.30 -38.48
C MET A 502 -5.64 26.20 -38.89
N THR A 503 -5.80 27.29 -38.16
CA THR A 503 -6.80 28.32 -38.48
C THR A 503 -6.25 29.27 -39.56
N LYS A 504 -7.14 30.08 -40.17
CA LYS A 504 -6.72 31.14 -41.09
C LYS A 504 -5.71 32.11 -40.46
N ASN A 505 -5.89 32.41 -39.21
CA ASN A 505 -5.02 33.32 -38.46
C ASN A 505 -3.63 32.72 -38.24
N ASP A 506 -3.56 31.41 -37.97
CA ASP A 506 -2.28 30.69 -37.79
C ASP A 506 -1.46 30.71 -39.09
N TRP A 507 -2.10 30.48 -40.24
CA TRP A 507 -1.44 30.59 -41.54
C TRP A 507 -0.92 31.99 -41.81
N SER A 508 -1.71 33.03 -41.52
CA SER A 508 -1.28 34.43 -41.71
C SER A 508 -0.09 34.78 -40.81
N ASN A 509 -0.13 34.35 -39.54
CA ASN A 509 0.98 34.57 -38.61
C ASN A 509 2.25 33.81 -39.02
N LEU A 510 2.11 32.60 -39.59
CA LEU A 510 3.23 31.83 -40.12
C LEU A 510 3.87 32.51 -41.32
N GLU A 511 3.06 32.99 -42.28
CA GLU A 511 3.51 33.75 -43.45
C GLU A 511 4.31 34.98 -43.02
N GLU A 512 3.72 35.85 -42.18
CA GLU A 512 4.37 37.05 -41.67
C GLU A 512 5.68 36.75 -40.92
N THR A 513 5.68 35.69 -40.09
CA THR A 513 6.86 35.32 -39.32
C THR A 513 8.00 34.85 -40.25
N VAL A 514 7.72 33.96 -41.21
CA VAL A 514 8.77 33.43 -42.09
C VAL A 514 9.26 34.53 -43.07
N GLU A 515 8.36 35.35 -43.63
CA GLU A 515 8.72 36.46 -44.51
C GLU A 515 9.59 37.53 -43.81
N LYS A 516 9.40 37.73 -42.50
CA LYS A 516 10.22 38.62 -41.68
C LYS A 516 11.65 38.13 -41.50
N PHE A 517 11.85 36.82 -41.41
CA PHE A 517 13.17 36.22 -41.14
C PHE A 517 13.87 35.69 -42.39
N VAL A 518 13.17 35.48 -43.50
CA VAL A 518 13.72 34.87 -44.72
C VAL A 518 13.34 35.72 -45.93
N TYR A 519 14.24 36.59 -46.37
CA TYR A 519 13.99 37.61 -47.39
C TYR A 519 13.52 37.10 -48.77
N GLY A 520 13.96 35.92 -49.19
CA GLY A 520 13.61 35.32 -50.48
C GLY A 520 12.23 34.69 -50.55
N PHE A 521 11.52 34.56 -49.41
CA PHE A 521 10.23 33.87 -49.37
C PHE A 521 9.07 34.67 -49.97
N ALA A 522 9.08 35.98 -49.87
CA ALA A 522 8.05 36.83 -50.44
C ALA A 522 7.93 36.68 -52.00
N ASP A 523 9.03 36.40 -52.69
CA ASP A 523 9.06 36.18 -54.14
C ASP A 523 8.38 34.87 -54.56
N LEU A 524 8.41 33.85 -53.68
CA LEU A 524 7.73 32.58 -53.93
C LEU A 524 6.21 32.73 -53.93
N LYS A 525 5.66 33.64 -53.13
CA LYS A 525 4.22 33.91 -53.03
C LYS A 525 3.61 34.35 -54.36
N GLN A 526 4.38 35.02 -55.24
CA GLN A 526 3.94 35.46 -56.58
C GLN A 526 3.90 34.29 -57.57
N LYS A 527 4.70 33.23 -57.35
CA LYS A 527 4.86 32.12 -58.30
C LYS A 527 4.03 30.90 -57.96
N LEU A 528 3.54 30.81 -56.70
CA LEU A 528 2.87 29.63 -56.15
C LEU A 528 1.45 29.96 -55.69
N ASN A 529 0.56 28.96 -55.73
CA ASN A 529 -0.74 29.12 -55.09
C ASN A 529 -0.62 29.01 -53.57
N THR A 530 -1.65 29.42 -52.84
CA THR A 530 -1.67 29.46 -51.36
C THR A 530 -1.27 28.12 -50.72
N LYS A 531 -1.78 27.00 -51.24
CA LYS A 531 -1.45 25.66 -50.71
C LYS A 531 0.01 25.30 -50.97
N GLU A 532 0.51 25.59 -52.17
CA GLU A 532 1.92 25.38 -52.56
C GLU A 532 2.86 26.24 -51.69
N TYR A 533 2.47 27.49 -51.44
CA TYR A 533 3.23 28.39 -50.58
C TYR A 533 3.28 27.91 -49.12
N HIS A 534 2.18 27.45 -48.58
CA HIS A 534 2.14 26.86 -47.24
C HIS A 534 3.04 25.63 -47.13
N ILE A 535 3.14 24.78 -48.15
CA ILE A 535 4.09 23.66 -48.18
C ILE A 535 5.53 24.18 -48.09
N CYS A 536 5.89 25.25 -48.85
CA CYS A 536 7.23 25.86 -48.80
C CYS A 536 7.57 26.37 -47.38
N LEU A 537 6.62 27.05 -46.70
CA LEU A 537 6.80 27.56 -45.36
C LEU A 537 7.11 26.43 -44.38
N LEU A 538 6.35 25.32 -44.42
CA LEU A 538 6.56 24.17 -43.52
C LEU A 538 7.85 23.41 -43.86
N VAL A 539 8.21 23.27 -45.13
CA VAL A 539 9.51 22.70 -45.52
C VAL A 539 10.66 23.56 -45.02
N LYS A 540 10.59 24.89 -45.15
CA LYS A 540 11.61 25.81 -44.59
C LYS A 540 11.82 25.66 -43.11
N LEU A 541 10.77 25.32 -42.37
CA LEU A 541 10.80 25.04 -40.93
C LEU A 541 11.21 23.60 -40.58
N HIS A 542 11.62 22.82 -41.58
CA HIS A 542 12.09 21.44 -41.43
C HIS A 542 11.03 20.44 -40.93
N PHE A 543 9.73 20.70 -41.17
CA PHE A 543 8.70 19.70 -40.85
C PHE A 543 8.74 18.53 -41.84
N SER A 544 8.47 17.32 -41.29
CA SER A 544 8.45 16.11 -42.11
C SER A 544 7.29 16.10 -43.13
N PRO A 545 7.42 15.40 -44.28
CA PRO A 545 6.31 15.28 -45.22
C PRO A 545 5.01 14.74 -44.64
N SER A 546 5.10 13.86 -43.63
CA SER A 546 3.94 13.33 -42.90
C SER A 546 3.27 14.40 -42.04
N THR A 547 4.05 15.22 -41.35
CA THR A 547 3.56 16.35 -40.57
C THR A 547 2.92 17.41 -41.46
N ILE A 548 3.56 17.72 -42.58
CA ILE A 548 3.03 18.65 -43.58
C ILE A 548 1.68 18.17 -44.15
N SER A 549 1.57 16.86 -44.42
CA SER A 549 0.33 16.23 -44.87
C SER A 549 -0.80 16.40 -43.84
N SER A 550 -0.51 16.22 -42.58
CA SER A 550 -1.46 16.38 -41.46
C SER A 550 -1.89 17.83 -41.29
N LEU A 551 -0.94 18.79 -41.23
CA LEU A 551 -1.21 20.22 -41.02
C LEU A 551 -2.00 20.86 -42.16
N ILE A 552 -1.76 20.44 -43.39
CA ILE A 552 -2.47 20.95 -44.61
C ILE A 552 -3.78 20.19 -44.84
N GLY A 553 -3.96 18.98 -44.26
CA GLY A 553 -5.14 18.15 -44.44
C GLY A 553 -5.21 17.49 -45.82
N THR A 554 -4.10 16.97 -46.35
CA THR A 554 -4.00 16.36 -47.67
C THR A 554 -3.20 15.05 -47.61
N SER A 555 -3.24 14.22 -48.66
CA SER A 555 -2.52 12.94 -48.63
C SER A 555 -0.99 13.14 -48.77
N LEU A 556 -0.22 12.19 -48.22
CA LEU A 556 1.24 12.19 -48.30
C LEU A 556 1.72 12.13 -49.79
N SER A 557 0.98 11.41 -50.64
CA SER A 557 1.24 11.33 -52.08
C SER A 557 1.04 12.70 -52.76
N ASP A 558 0.03 13.46 -52.35
CA ASP A 558 -0.20 14.81 -52.88
C ASP A 558 0.91 15.79 -52.48
N ILE A 559 1.41 15.69 -51.23
CA ILE A 559 2.56 16.49 -50.78
C ILE A 559 3.80 16.17 -51.64
N SER A 560 4.12 14.89 -51.84
CA SER A 560 5.26 14.48 -52.66
C SER A 560 5.15 14.95 -54.12
N ASN A 561 3.97 14.81 -54.71
CA ASN A 561 3.72 15.26 -56.07
C ASN A 561 3.75 16.82 -56.20
N SER A 562 3.23 17.53 -55.21
CA SER A 562 3.26 19.00 -55.18
C SER A 562 4.69 19.51 -55.08
N ARG A 563 5.54 18.94 -54.23
CA ARG A 563 6.95 19.32 -54.08
C ARG A 563 7.71 19.17 -55.41
N ARG A 564 7.50 18.06 -56.11
CA ARG A 564 8.13 17.83 -57.41
C ARG A 564 7.66 18.84 -58.47
N ARG A 565 6.35 19.17 -58.51
CA ARG A 565 5.79 20.19 -59.45
C ARG A 565 6.27 21.61 -59.12
N MET A 566 6.38 21.94 -57.83
CA MET A 566 6.86 23.25 -57.39
C MET A 566 8.32 23.47 -57.73
N LEU A 567 9.18 22.47 -57.65
CA LEU A 567 10.57 22.59 -58.06
C LEU A 567 10.68 22.96 -59.53
N ALA A 568 9.88 22.34 -60.41
CA ALA A 568 9.83 22.68 -61.82
C ALA A 568 9.30 24.10 -62.06
N LYS A 569 8.30 24.57 -61.28
CA LYS A 569 7.75 25.97 -61.41
C LYS A 569 8.76 27.03 -60.95
N ILE A 570 9.54 26.74 -59.90
CA ILE A 570 10.43 27.75 -59.31
C ILE A 570 11.77 27.81 -60.03
N CYS A 571 12.37 26.65 -60.35
CA CYS A 571 13.73 26.53 -60.89
C CYS A 571 13.80 26.17 -62.38
N GLY A 572 12.67 25.81 -63.02
CA GLY A 572 12.64 25.32 -64.37
C GLY A 572 13.23 23.93 -64.61
N ASN A 573 13.68 23.25 -63.58
CA ASN A 573 14.34 21.93 -63.63
C ASN A 573 13.45 20.82 -63.07
N SER A 574 13.55 19.60 -63.62
CA SER A 574 12.90 18.41 -63.08
C SER A 574 13.79 17.77 -62.01
N GLY A 575 13.21 17.52 -60.82
CA GLY A 575 13.90 16.83 -59.69
C GLY A 575 12.92 16.07 -58.80
N ASN A 576 13.41 15.48 -57.75
CA ASN A 576 12.61 14.76 -56.76
C ASN A 576 12.20 15.66 -55.58
N GLY A 577 11.43 15.14 -54.63
CA GLY A 577 10.97 15.89 -53.46
C GLY A 577 12.10 16.33 -52.52
N LYS A 578 13.23 15.61 -52.48
CA LYS A 578 14.39 15.98 -51.67
C LYS A 578 15.14 17.17 -52.30
N ASP A 579 15.29 17.20 -53.62
CA ASP A 579 15.89 18.32 -54.32
C ASP A 579 15.10 19.62 -54.08
N PHE A 580 13.77 19.51 -53.98
CA PHE A 580 12.92 20.64 -53.60
C PHE A 580 13.17 21.10 -52.17
N ASP A 581 13.24 20.18 -51.22
CA ASP A 581 13.50 20.51 -49.81
C ASP A 581 14.87 21.18 -49.65
N ASP A 582 15.90 20.64 -50.31
CA ASP A 582 17.25 21.23 -50.31
C ASP A 582 17.24 22.63 -50.89
N TYR A 583 16.50 22.86 -52.00
CA TYR A 583 16.35 24.20 -52.58
C TYR A 583 15.66 25.18 -51.62
N ILE A 584 14.55 24.81 -51.01
CA ILE A 584 13.80 25.66 -50.06
C ILE A 584 14.64 25.96 -48.80
N HIS A 585 15.40 25.00 -48.32
CA HIS A 585 16.26 25.19 -47.16
C HIS A 585 17.39 26.21 -47.42
N HIS A 586 17.85 26.32 -48.68
CA HIS A 586 18.93 27.25 -49.08
C HIS A 586 18.45 28.67 -49.47
N ILE A 587 17.15 28.92 -49.52
CA ILE A 587 16.63 30.28 -49.72
C ILE A 587 16.96 31.13 -48.49
N LEU A 588 17.64 32.24 -48.75
CA LEU A 588 18.12 33.19 -47.71
C LEU A 588 17.07 34.25 -47.41
#